data_49b893835f51b0aef4ecd3d2fe0c30b5
#
_entry.id   49b893835f51b0aef4ecd3d2fe0c30b5
#
_cell.length_a   1.000
_cell.length_b   1.000
_cell.length_c   1.000
_cell.angle_alpha   90.00
_cell.angle_beta   90.00
_cell.angle_gamma   90.00
#
_symmetry.space_group_name_H-M   'P 1'
#
loop_
_entity.id
_entity.type
_entity.pdbx_description
1 polymer ?
#
loop_
_entity_poly.entity_id
_entity_poly.type
_entity_poly.pdbx_seq_one_letter_code
_entity_poly.pdbx_strand_id
1 'polypeptide(L)'
;HDALPISQFWKAEYYRLMSGQNLPKVAYVHALDTEAHISSRPGFEKVMTEKFLIKEKSNLSEKLQEAIENGVPDDESLTKYVFDDATRLFKNVFERTKVMKGQILSTGKLNINENRVKMEVDFGVPADAKVDLSDWSKPVADIMGDIQKMVAVAEDNGYVVNRAVTSKKMIGYMRNNEAMQTAVLGAANKRLLTKQELANLLMQEFDIEVATCEGKFNYDKADGTLGVSRYFKENVFTLYAAEADGSFGAGLWGPTPDENAYKAFIEQENRSFVTLSMWATPDPVATWTKASGLFIPVASKSNGGLIIGTKGE
;
A
#
# COMPACT_ATOMS: atom_id res chain seq x y z
N HIS A 1 -10.44 -6.49 -3.05
CA HIS A 1 -11.07 -7.61 -2.32
C HIS A 1 -10.43 -7.72 -0.93
N ASP A 2 -11.04 -7.05 0.08
CA ASP A 2 -10.56 -7.06 1.46
C ASP A 2 -11.42 -8.01 2.34
N ALA A 3 -11.77 -9.17 1.81
CA ALA A 3 -12.58 -10.14 2.53
C ALA A 3 -11.68 -11.20 3.18
N LEU A 4 -11.12 -10.89 4.35
CA LEU A 4 -10.48 -11.87 5.21
C LEU A 4 -11.06 -11.81 6.63
N PRO A 5 -11.01 -12.91 7.41
CA PRO A 5 -11.76 -13.06 8.63
C PRO A 5 -11.51 -11.91 9.60
N ILE A 6 -12.59 -11.33 10.08
CA ILE A 6 -12.59 -10.32 11.14
C ILE A 6 -12.03 -10.97 12.38
N SER A 7 -10.73 -10.77 12.63
CA SER A 7 -10.14 -11.16 13.89
C SER A 7 -10.72 -10.25 14.99
N GLN A 8 -11.36 -10.83 15.99
CA GLN A 8 -12.04 -10.12 17.09
C GLN A 8 -11.10 -9.31 18.00
N PHE A 9 -9.79 -9.29 17.73
CA PHE A 9 -8.77 -8.72 18.59
C PHE A 9 -7.97 -7.60 17.88
N TRP A 10 -7.34 -6.75 18.69
CA TRP A 10 -6.42 -5.69 18.27
C TRP A 10 -5.19 -6.21 17.51
N LYS A 11 -4.87 -7.50 17.66
CA LYS A 11 -3.76 -8.17 16.99
C LYS A 11 -4.21 -8.74 15.66
N ALA A 12 -3.39 -8.57 14.66
CA ALA A 12 -3.47 -9.28 13.40
C ALA A 12 -2.46 -10.43 13.40
N GLU A 13 -2.91 -11.60 12.97
CA GLU A 13 -2.07 -12.78 12.84
C GLU A 13 -2.13 -13.24 11.39
N TYR A 14 -0.98 -13.47 10.79
CA TYR A 14 -0.88 -14.08 9.47
C TYR A 14 0.34 -14.98 9.38
N TYR A 15 0.31 -15.89 8.42
CA TYR A 15 1.41 -16.82 8.19
C TYR A 15 2.13 -16.42 6.90
N ARG A 16 3.46 -16.49 6.93
CA ARG A 16 4.29 -16.39 5.75
C ARG A 16 5.26 -17.56 5.69
N LEU A 17 5.72 -17.93 4.51
CA LEU A 17 6.80 -18.90 4.34
C LEU A 17 8.09 -18.30 4.93
N MET A 18 8.90 -19.14 5.57
CA MET A 18 10.23 -18.70 6.01
C MET A 18 11.09 -18.37 4.78
N SER A 19 11.96 -17.38 4.91
CA SER A 19 12.88 -16.97 3.84
C SER A 19 13.67 -18.13 3.27
N GLY A 20 13.83 -18.19 1.94
CA GLY A 20 14.55 -19.24 1.23
C GLY A 20 13.81 -20.59 1.10
N GLN A 21 12.59 -20.72 1.62
CA GLN A 21 11.82 -21.97 1.57
C GLN A 21 10.75 -22.02 0.46
N ASN A 22 10.72 -21.01 -0.39
CA ASN A 22 9.80 -20.94 -1.53
C ASN A 22 10.29 -21.72 -2.76
N LEU A 23 11.56 -22.12 -2.78
CA LEU A 23 12.13 -22.94 -3.86
C LEU A 23 11.66 -24.39 -3.75
N PRO A 24 11.32 -25.06 -4.88
CA PRO A 24 10.92 -26.46 -4.88
C PRO A 24 12.08 -27.36 -4.49
N LYS A 25 11.81 -28.36 -3.67
CA LYS A 25 12.78 -29.39 -3.32
C LYS A 25 12.75 -30.51 -4.35
N VAL A 26 13.93 -31.00 -4.75
CA VAL A 26 14.08 -32.13 -5.64
C VAL A 26 14.06 -33.42 -4.82
N ALA A 27 13.27 -34.40 -5.27
CA ALA A 27 13.28 -35.75 -4.69
C ALA A 27 14.57 -36.49 -5.04
N TYR A 28 15.04 -37.32 -4.12
CA TYR A 28 16.23 -38.16 -4.34
C TYR A 28 15.89 -39.41 -5.16
N VAL A 29 16.85 -39.84 -5.95
CA VAL A 29 16.79 -41.15 -6.65
C VAL A 29 17.30 -42.21 -5.67
N HIS A 30 16.56 -43.29 -5.52
CA HIS A 30 16.90 -44.42 -4.64
C HIS A 30 17.18 -45.67 -5.48
N ALA A 31 18.04 -46.56 -4.95
CA ALA A 31 18.16 -47.90 -5.49
C ALA A 31 16.89 -48.73 -5.18
N LEU A 32 16.66 -49.78 -5.96
CA LEU A 32 15.59 -50.74 -5.67
C LEU A 32 15.78 -51.36 -4.29
N ASP A 33 14.68 -51.60 -3.60
CA ASP A 33 14.64 -52.19 -2.25
C ASP A 33 15.28 -51.33 -1.13
N THR A 34 15.41 -49.99 -1.32
CA THR A 34 15.86 -49.09 -0.28
C THR A 34 14.72 -48.19 0.23
N GLU A 35 14.80 -47.80 1.50
CA GLU A 35 13.81 -46.95 2.15
C GLU A 35 13.86 -45.51 1.54
N ALA A 36 12.68 -44.89 1.36
CA ALA A 36 12.57 -43.55 0.83
C ALA A 36 13.06 -42.48 1.83
N HIS A 37 13.75 -41.47 1.33
CA HIS A 37 14.17 -40.31 2.13
C HIS A 37 12.97 -39.51 2.66
N ILE A 38 12.99 -39.21 3.95
CA ILE A 38 11.95 -38.38 4.61
C ILE A 38 12.25 -36.90 4.31
N SER A 39 11.43 -36.27 3.48
CA SER A 39 11.58 -34.86 3.15
C SER A 39 11.02 -33.97 4.27
N SER A 40 11.77 -32.91 4.61
CA SER A 40 11.26 -31.87 5.52
C SER A 40 10.23 -30.98 4.83
N ARG A 41 9.18 -30.58 5.55
CA ARG A 41 8.17 -29.62 5.07
C ARG A 41 8.70 -28.18 5.12
N PRO A 42 8.24 -27.29 4.25
CA PRO A 42 8.52 -25.86 4.37
C PRO A 42 8.05 -25.33 5.73
N GLY A 43 8.86 -24.51 6.37
CA GLY A 43 8.50 -23.84 7.61
C GLY A 43 7.63 -22.62 7.34
N PHE A 44 6.64 -22.41 8.19
CA PHE A 44 5.85 -21.19 8.23
C PHE A 44 6.21 -20.38 9.47
N GLU A 45 6.33 -19.07 9.29
CA GLU A 45 6.46 -18.12 10.39
C GLU A 45 5.11 -17.48 10.66
N LYS A 46 4.68 -17.52 11.93
CA LYS A 46 3.50 -16.79 12.38
C LYS A 46 3.91 -15.37 12.73
N VAL A 47 3.44 -14.40 11.95
CA VAL A 47 3.66 -12.99 12.22
C VAL A 47 2.48 -12.45 13.00
N MET A 48 2.78 -11.85 14.14
CA MET A 48 1.79 -11.15 14.97
C MET A 48 2.11 -9.67 14.99
N THR A 49 1.13 -8.85 14.67
CA THR A 49 1.26 -7.39 14.67
C THR A 49 -0.01 -6.75 15.21
N GLU A 50 0.10 -5.50 15.67
CA GLU A 50 -1.07 -4.76 16.14
C GLU A 50 -1.72 -4.00 15.00
N LYS A 51 -3.07 -3.96 14.99
CA LYS A 51 -3.83 -3.15 14.07
C LYS A 51 -3.81 -1.70 14.51
N PHE A 52 -3.74 -0.80 13.55
CA PHE A 52 -3.75 0.64 13.82
C PHE A 52 -5.18 1.16 13.88
N LEU A 53 -5.49 1.88 14.95
CA LEU A 53 -6.75 2.57 15.09
C LEU A 53 -6.68 3.93 14.39
N ILE A 54 -7.36 4.04 13.27
CA ILE A 54 -7.48 5.24 12.47
C ILE A 54 -8.76 5.96 12.91
N LYS A 55 -8.65 7.20 13.37
CA LYS A 55 -9.80 8.01 13.82
C LYS A 55 -9.68 9.45 13.35
N GLU A 56 -10.80 9.99 12.92
CA GLU A 56 -10.94 11.41 12.63
C GLU A 56 -12.32 11.88 13.04
N LYS A 57 -12.43 13.12 13.52
CA LYS A 57 -13.71 13.74 13.87
C LYS A 57 -13.80 15.16 13.35
N SER A 58 -15.02 15.57 13.03
CA SER A 58 -15.39 16.92 12.67
C SER A 58 -16.49 17.40 13.61
N ASN A 59 -16.60 18.69 13.82
CA ASN A 59 -17.69 19.29 14.59
C ASN A 59 -18.43 20.32 13.77
N LEU A 60 -19.73 20.33 13.93
CA LEU A 60 -20.62 21.40 13.50
C LEU A 60 -20.80 22.36 14.68
N SER A 61 -20.19 23.55 14.61
CA SER A 61 -20.24 24.56 15.67
C SER A 61 -21.56 25.32 15.68
N GLU A 62 -21.92 25.96 16.82
CA GLU A 62 -23.09 26.79 16.94
C GLU A 62 -23.23 27.84 15.84
N LYS A 63 -22.13 28.54 15.50
CA LYS A 63 -22.12 29.55 14.43
C LYS A 63 -22.48 28.95 13.05
N LEU A 64 -22.09 27.71 12.80
CA LEU A 64 -22.41 27.04 11.54
C LEU A 64 -23.84 26.52 11.55
N GLN A 65 -24.35 26.05 12.72
CA GLN A 65 -25.75 25.69 12.91
C GLN A 65 -26.67 26.91 12.73
N GLU A 66 -26.34 28.04 13.37
CA GLU A 66 -27.07 29.31 13.22
C GLU A 66 -27.10 29.81 11.76
N ALA A 67 -25.98 29.68 11.05
CA ALA A 67 -25.93 30.02 9.63
C ALA A 67 -26.83 29.09 8.75
N ILE A 68 -26.99 27.84 9.14
CA ILE A 68 -27.91 26.89 8.52
C ILE A 68 -29.37 27.26 8.79
N GLU A 69 -29.71 27.57 10.06
CA GLU A 69 -31.06 27.87 10.49
C GLU A 69 -31.55 29.24 9.97
N ASN A 70 -30.68 30.25 9.88
CA ASN A 70 -31.01 31.60 9.42
C ASN A 70 -31.08 31.76 7.90
N GLY A 71 -31.02 30.65 7.16
CA GLY A 71 -31.34 30.65 5.73
C GLY A 71 -30.26 31.29 4.87
N VAL A 72 -29.12 30.64 4.73
CA VAL A 72 -28.34 30.78 3.50
C VAL A 72 -29.19 30.17 2.37
N PRO A 73 -29.40 30.90 1.26
CA PRO A 73 -30.36 30.49 0.24
C PRO A 73 -29.86 29.27 -0.54
N ASP A 74 -30.02 28.12 0.01
CA ASP A 74 -30.05 26.81 -0.59
C ASP A 74 -29.99 25.70 0.48
N ASP A 75 -31.16 25.30 0.95
CA ASP A 75 -31.34 24.27 1.98
C ASP A 75 -30.70 22.93 1.57
N GLU A 76 -30.61 22.65 0.26
CA GLU A 76 -29.98 21.46 -0.31
C GLU A 76 -28.44 21.47 -0.18
N SER A 77 -27.81 22.63 -0.32
CA SER A 77 -26.34 22.76 -0.28
C SER A 77 -25.79 22.56 1.12
N LEU A 78 -26.49 23.00 2.14
CA LEU A 78 -26.06 22.91 3.55
C LEU A 78 -26.33 21.54 4.15
N THR A 79 -27.50 20.99 3.88
CA THR A 79 -27.82 19.59 4.22
C THR A 79 -26.78 18.66 3.58
N LYS A 80 -26.45 18.90 2.31
CA LYS A 80 -25.40 18.18 1.59
C LYS A 80 -24.01 18.35 2.21
N TYR A 81 -23.67 19.55 2.71
CA TYR A 81 -22.39 19.83 3.37
C TYR A 81 -22.25 19.06 4.71
N VAL A 82 -23.30 18.97 5.51
CA VAL A 82 -23.31 18.22 6.78
C VAL A 82 -23.29 16.72 6.55
N PHE A 83 -24.06 16.22 5.60
CA PHE A 83 -24.00 14.81 5.17
C PHE A 83 -22.68 14.46 4.49
N ASP A 84 -22.01 15.43 3.86
CA ASP A 84 -20.71 15.25 3.24
C ASP A 84 -19.57 15.07 4.28
N ASP A 85 -19.74 15.61 5.51
CA ASP A 85 -18.76 15.39 6.59
C ASP A 85 -18.59 13.92 6.93
N ALA A 86 -19.67 13.17 7.08
CA ALA A 86 -19.60 11.74 7.33
C ALA A 86 -18.93 10.99 6.17
N THR A 87 -19.29 11.34 4.93
CA THR A 87 -18.69 10.76 3.72
C THR A 87 -17.22 11.15 3.59
N ARG A 88 -16.86 12.38 3.90
CA ARG A 88 -15.48 12.87 3.88
C ARG A 88 -14.63 12.14 4.90
N LEU A 89 -15.06 12.04 6.15
CA LEU A 89 -14.37 11.35 7.22
C LEU A 89 -14.22 9.84 6.92
N PHE A 90 -15.25 9.22 6.35
CA PHE A 90 -15.20 7.85 5.87
C PHE A 90 -14.09 7.68 4.80
N LYS A 91 -14.06 8.55 3.79
CA LYS A 91 -13.02 8.54 2.75
C LYS A 91 -11.63 8.73 3.34
N ASN A 92 -11.45 9.63 4.30
CA ASN A 92 -10.16 9.92 4.93
C ASN A 92 -9.56 8.68 5.63
N VAL A 93 -10.40 7.84 6.26
CA VAL A 93 -9.96 6.56 6.82
C VAL A 93 -9.40 5.64 5.72
N PHE A 94 -10.06 5.54 4.56
CA PHE A 94 -9.56 4.75 3.44
C PHE A 94 -8.31 5.35 2.79
N GLU A 95 -8.21 6.68 2.70
CA GLU A 95 -7.00 7.35 2.21
C GLU A 95 -5.79 7.00 3.10
N ARG A 96 -5.97 6.91 4.41
CA ARG A 96 -4.92 6.46 5.32
C ARG A 96 -4.45 5.04 5.02
N THR A 97 -5.34 4.13 4.66
CA THR A 97 -4.94 2.77 4.26
C THR A 97 -4.10 2.76 2.99
N LYS A 98 -4.37 3.65 2.03
CA LYS A 98 -3.55 3.81 0.82
C LYS A 98 -2.14 4.31 1.15
N VAL A 99 -2.00 5.25 2.09
CA VAL A 99 -0.69 5.71 2.60
C VAL A 99 0.11 4.54 3.16
N MET A 100 -0.50 3.71 4.02
CA MET A 100 0.14 2.56 4.62
C MET A 100 0.59 1.53 3.56
N LYS A 101 -0.28 1.20 2.60
CA LYS A 101 0.04 0.30 1.48
C LYS A 101 1.20 0.86 0.63
N GLY A 102 1.19 2.16 0.34
CA GLY A 102 2.26 2.83 -0.42
C GLY A 102 3.60 2.84 0.30
N GLN A 103 3.61 2.98 1.62
CA GLN A 103 4.84 2.90 2.42
C GLN A 103 5.46 1.50 2.33
N ILE A 104 4.66 0.44 2.46
CA ILE A 104 5.15 -0.95 2.34
C ILE A 104 5.79 -1.17 0.97
N LEU A 105 5.08 -0.81 -0.10
CA LEU A 105 5.58 -0.98 -1.47
C LEU A 105 6.84 -0.14 -1.76
N SER A 106 7.02 0.98 -1.05
CA SER A 106 8.18 1.87 -1.26
C SER A 106 9.37 1.56 -0.38
N THR A 107 9.17 0.90 0.78
CA THR A 107 10.24 0.76 1.79
C THR A 107 10.31 -0.62 2.43
N GLY A 108 9.30 -1.47 2.24
CA GLY A 108 9.14 -2.74 2.95
C GLY A 108 8.80 -2.60 4.43
N LYS A 109 8.56 -1.38 4.90
CA LYS A 109 8.27 -1.04 6.30
C LYS A 109 7.08 -0.11 6.40
N LEU A 110 6.40 -0.16 7.51
CA LEU A 110 5.38 0.81 7.89
C LEU A 110 5.87 1.57 9.11
N ASN A 111 6.07 2.87 8.95
CA ASN A 111 6.51 3.75 10.02
C ASN A 111 5.41 4.77 10.33
N ILE A 112 4.90 4.72 11.55
CA ILE A 112 3.88 5.64 12.06
C ILE A 112 4.48 6.39 13.26
N ASN A 113 4.56 7.70 13.15
CA ASN A 113 5.05 8.59 14.19
C ASN A 113 4.16 9.83 14.26
N GLU A 114 2.98 9.66 14.86
CA GLU A 114 1.96 10.72 14.97
C GLU A 114 1.05 10.47 16.17
N ASN A 115 0.44 11.53 16.70
CA ASN A 115 -0.56 11.46 17.79
C ASN A 115 -0.10 10.60 18.99
N ARG A 116 1.18 10.68 19.39
CA ARG A 116 1.83 9.90 20.46
C ARG A 116 1.95 8.39 20.17
N VAL A 117 1.64 7.97 18.94
CA VAL A 117 1.92 6.61 18.46
C VAL A 117 3.26 6.63 17.73
N LYS A 118 4.22 5.87 18.20
CA LYS A 118 5.49 5.64 17.50
C LYS A 118 5.67 4.15 17.33
N MET A 119 5.46 3.67 16.13
CA MET A 119 5.52 2.24 15.82
C MET A 119 6.13 2.04 14.43
N GLU A 120 7.05 1.10 14.35
CA GLU A 120 7.59 0.60 13.08
C GLU A 120 7.24 -0.89 12.95
N VAL A 121 6.63 -1.24 11.84
CA VAL A 121 6.35 -2.63 11.46
C VAL A 121 7.23 -2.98 10.28
N ASP A 122 8.13 -3.94 10.45
CA ASP A 122 8.98 -4.47 9.39
C ASP A 122 8.30 -5.70 8.76
N PHE A 123 8.08 -5.64 7.45
CA PHE A 123 7.47 -6.74 6.71
C PHE A 123 8.47 -7.82 6.29
N GLY A 124 9.72 -7.72 6.75
CA GLY A 124 10.76 -8.72 6.52
C GLY A 124 11.21 -8.80 5.07
N VAL A 125 11.27 -7.67 4.37
CA VAL A 125 11.89 -7.60 3.05
C VAL A 125 13.39 -7.81 3.21
N PRO A 126 13.99 -8.86 2.60
CA PRO A 126 15.40 -9.15 2.72
C PRO A 126 16.29 -7.99 2.27
N ALA A 127 17.51 -7.94 2.75
CA ALA A 127 18.44 -6.85 2.41
C ALA A 127 18.83 -6.88 0.92
N ASP A 128 18.98 -8.06 0.34
CA ASP A 128 19.26 -8.30 -1.08
C ASP A 128 18.07 -7.91 -2.00
N ALA A 129 16.84 -7.95 -1.47
CA ALA A 129 15.66 -7.47 -2.17
C ALA A 129 15.53 -5.93 -2.20
N LYS A 130 16.47 -5.20 -1.59
CA LYS A 130 16.62 -3.75 -1.71
C LYS A 130 17.78 -3.46 -2.63
N VAL A 131 17.47 -3.19 -3.89
CA VAL A 131 18.47 -3.04 -4.97
C VAL A 131 18.78 -1.58 -5.21
N ASP A 132 20.08 -1.25 -5.23
CA ASP A 132 20.54 0.07 -5.64
C ASP A 132 20.47 0.19 -7.17
N LEU A 133 19.69 1.14 -7.64
CA LEU A 133 19.53 1.43 -9.07
C LEU A 133 20.62 2.40 -9.54
N SER A 134 21.02 2.25 -10.78
CA SER A 134 21.82 3.26 -11.48
C SER A 134 21.07 4.59 -11.56
N ASP A 135 21.74 5.66 -11.97
CA ASP A 135 21.10 6.97 -12.11
C ASP A 135 20.18 7.03 -13.34
N TRP A 136 18.96 6.59 -13.21
CA TRP A 136 17.96 6.55 -14.29
C TRP A 136 17.63 7.92 -14.89
N SER A 137 18.00 9.02 -14.23
CA SER A 137 17.86 10.35 -14.83
C SER A 137 18.76 10.56 -16.04
N LYS A 138 19.78 9.73 -16.20
CA LYS A 138 20.70 9.77 -17.34
C LYS A 138 20.18 8.91 -18.48
N PRO A 139 20.12 9.40 -19.72
CA PRO A 139 19.63 8.62 -20.85
C PRO A 139 20.45 7.34 -21.15
N VAL A 140 21.71 7.30 -20.73
CA VAL A 140 22.64 6.17 -20.91
C VAL A 140 22.67 5.21 -19.73
N ALA A 141 21.83 5.38 -18.72
CA ALA A 141 21.77 4.49 -17.57
C ALA A 141 21.36 3.06 -17.98
N ASP A 142 21.93 2.06 -17.31
CA ASP A 142 21.60 0.65 -17.56
C ASP A 142 20.32 0.23 -16.84
N ILE A 143 19.20 0.81 -17.27
CA ILE A 143 17.87 0.54 -16.69
C ILE A 143 17.45 -0.92 -16.88
N MET A 144 17.72 -1.50 -18.06
CA MET A 144 17.36 -2.89 -18.36
C MET A 144 18.16 -3.86 -17.50
N GLY A 145 19.47 -3.61 -17.31
CA GLY A 145 20.31 -4.40 -16.42
C GLY A 145 19.88 -4.29 -14.94
N ASP A 146 19.45 -3.12 -14.49
CA ASP A 146 18.92 -2.96 -13.13
C ASP A 146 17.62 -3.75 -12.94
N ILE A 147 16.69 -3.71 -13.89
CA ILE A 147 15.45 -4.50 -13.83
C ILE A 147 15.78 -6.00 -13.84
N GLN A 148 16.72 -6.43 -14.69
CA GLN A 148 17.14 -7.83 -14.75
C GLN A 148 17.73 -8.31 -13.43
N LYS A 149 18.56 -7.48 -12.77
CA LYS A 149 19.08 -7.79 -11.41
C LYS A 149 17.94 -7.95 -10.40
N MET A 150 16.94 -7.06 -10.44
CA MET A 150 15.79 -7.15 -9.54
C MET A 150 14.99 -8.43 -9.78
N VAL A 151 14.80 -8.84 -11.04
CA VAL A 151 14.13 -10.10 -11.39
C VAL A 151 14.92 -11.28 -10.87
N ALA A 152 16.25 -11.31 -11.11
CA ALA A 152 17.12 -12.39 -10.64
C ALA A 152 17.07 -12.56 -9.10
N VAL A 153 17.08 -11.46 -8.34
CA VAL A 153 16.94 -11.51 -6.87
C VAL A 153 15.61 -12.14 -6.45
N ALA A 154 14.52 -11.87 -7.16
CA ALA A 154 13.23 -12.50 -6.86
C ALA A 154 13.25 -14.01 -7.17
N GLU A 155 13.85 -14.40 -8.30
CA GLU A 155 14.00 -15.79 -8.71
C GLU A 155 14.90 -16.58 -7.74
N ASP A 156 16.00 -15.99 -7.27
CA ASP A 156 16.87 -16.59 -6.25
C ASP A 156 16.11 -16.84 -4.93
N ASN A 157 15.12 -16.00 -4.63
CA ASN A 157 14.22 -16.20 -3.50
C ASN A 157 13.01 -17.12 -3.81
N GLY A 158 12.93 -17.67 -5.03
CA GLY A 158 11.87 -18.58 -5.47
C GLY A 158 10.55 -17.89 -5.81
N TYR A 159 10.58 -16.61 -6.15
CA TYR A 159 9.40 -15.86 -6.56
C TYR A 159 9.50 -15.42 -8.02
N VAL A 160 8.38 -15.50 -8.73
CA VAL A 160 8.24 -14.91 -10.06
C VAL A 160 7.53 -13.57 -9.90
N VAL A 161 8.23 -12.48 -10.18
CA VAL A 161 7.64 -11.13 -10.19
C VAL A 161 6.98 -10.89 -11.55
N ASN A 162 5.77 -10.39 -11.53
CA ASN A 162 4.96 -10.18 -12.73
C ASN A 162 4.36 -8.77 -12.80
N ARG A 163 4.53 -7.96 -11.74
CA ARG A 163 4.04 -6.58 -11.69
C ARG A 163 5.08 -5.64 -11.14
N ALA A 164 5.01 -4.40 -11.64
CA ALA A 164 5.78 -3.28 -11.13
C ALA A 164 4.89 -2.10 -10.77
N VAL A 165 5.29 -1.36 -9.75
CA VAL A 165 4.71 -0.06 -9.42
C VAL A 165 5.82 0.99 -9.33
N THR A 166 5.56 2.15 -9.92
CA THR A 166 6.53 3.25 -9.92
C THR A 166 5.82 4.60 -10.12
N SER A 167 6.61 5.68 -10.21
CA SER A 167 6.11 7.03 -10.50
C SER A 167 6.13 7.34 -12.01
N LYS A 168 5.36 8.35 -12.43
CA LYS A 168 5.45 8.91 -13.80
C LYS A 168 6.84 9.45 -14.11
N LYS A 169 7.57 9.92 -13.09
CA LYS A 169 8.93 10.42 -13.24
C LYS A 169 9.87 9.31 -13.69
N MET A 170 9.83 8.16 -13.01
CA MET A 170 10.62 6.98 -13.38
C MET A 170 10.21 6.45 -14.77
N ILE A 171 8.92 6.41 -15.07
CA ILE A 171 8.44 6.09 -16.44
C ILE A 171 9.00 7.09 -17.46
N GLY A 172 9.08 8.37 -17.13
CA GLY A 172 9.70 9.38 -17.99
C GLY A 172 11.17 9.08 -18.28
N TYR A 173 11.93 8.66 -17.29
CA TYR A 173 13.32 8.25 -17.46
C TYR A 173 13.46 7.02 -18.36
N MET A 174 12.66 5.97 -18.12
CA MET A 174 12.65 4.77 -18.94
C MET A 174 12.33 5.07 -20.43
N ARG A 175 11.35 5.94 -20.68
CA ARG A 175 10.98 6.35 -22.06
C ARG A 175 12.06 7.13 -22.77
N ASN A 176 12.92 7.82 -22.02
CA ASN A 176 14.05 8.61 -22.56
C ASN A 176 15.38 7.85 -22.56
N ASN A 177 15.39 6.59 -22.14
CA ASN A 177 16.59 5.78 -22.06
C ASN A 177 17.01 5.31 -23.47
N GLU A 178 18.29 5.48 -23.81
CA GLU A 178 18.82 5.17 -25.15
C GLU A 178 18.79 3.67 -25.47
N ALA A 179 19.07 2.80 -24.48
CA ALA A 179 19.04 1.37 -24.69
C ALA A 179 17.62 0.88 -24.96
N MET A 180 16.63 1.34 -24.19
CA MET A 180 15.23 1.01 -24.40
C MET A 180 14.68 1.54 -25.71
N GLN A 181 15.07 2.76 -26.12
CA GLN A 181 14.73 3.31 -27.44
C GLN A 181 15.31 2.45 -28.56
N THR A 182 16.56 2.05 -28.42
CA THR A 182 17.23 1.21 -29.43
C THR A 182 16.57 -0.16 -29.54
N ALA A 183 16.18 -0.76 -28.41
CA ALA A 183 15.50 -2.06 -28.39
C ALA A 183 14.14 -2.03 -29.13
N VAL A 184 13.39 -0.93 -29.00
CA VAL A 184 12.05 -0.81 -29.59
C VAL A 184 12.08 -0.25 -31.01
N LEU A 185 12.91 0.77 -31.26
CA LEU A 185 12.88 1.55 -32.50
C LEU A 185 14.02 1.20 -33.48
N GLY A 186 15.01 0.46 -33.02
CA GLY A 186 16.26 0.25 -33.74
C GLY A 186 17.23 1.45 -33.59
N ALA A 187 18.50 1.20 -33.84
CA ALA A 187 19.58 2.18 -33.63
C ALA A 187 19.47 3.49 -34.43
N ALA A 188 18.76 3.47 -35.56
CA ALA A 188 18.63 4.62 -36.45
C ALA A 188 17.56 5.64 -36.00
N ASN A 189 16.63 5.25 -35.13
CA ASN A 189 15.48 6.08 -34.74
C ASN A 189 15.57 6.47 -33.27
N LYS A 190 15.84 7.74 -33.01
CA LYS A 190 15.87 8.28 -31.65
C LYS A 190 14.63 9.17 -31.42
N ARG A 191 13.67 8.68 -30.64
CA ARG A 191 12.53 9.45 -30.14
C ARG A 191 12.08 8.92 -28.81
N LEU A 192 11.38 9.75 -28.07
CA LEU A 192 10.75 9.33 -26.80
C LEU A 192 9.78 8.14 -27.05
N LEU A 193 9.91 7.07 -26.29
CA LEU A 193 8.98 5.95 -26.37
C LEU A 193 7.58 6.38 -25.92
N THR A 194 6.56 5.85 -26.55
CA THR A 194 5.20 5.95 -26.04
C THR A 194 5.04 5.08 -24.80
N LYS A 195 4.00 5.33 -24.00
CA LYS A 195 3.72 4.46 -22.83
C LYS A 195 3.43 3.02 -23.24
N GLN A 196 2.74 2.84 -24.36
CA GLN A 196 2.40 1.51 -24.87
C GLN A 196 3.64 0.75 -25.36
N GLU A 197 4.55 1.40 -26.06
CA GLU A 197 5.81 0.80 -26.49
C GLU A 197 6.66 0.36 -25.29
N LEU A 198 6.76 1.21 -24.25
CA LEU A 198 7.46 0.85 -23.02
C LEU A 198 6.79 -0.34 -22.30
N ALA A 199 5.46 -0.33 -22.18
CA ALA A 199 4.73 -1.44 -21.57
C ALA A 199 4.91 -2.74 -22.32
N ASN A 200 4.87 -2.70 -23.65
CA ASN A 200 5.12 -3.87 -24.50
C ASN A 200 6.56 -4.38 -24.35
N LEU A 201 7.56 -3.49 -24.30
CA LEU A 201 8.95 -3.87 -24.09
C LEU A 201 9.13 -4.62 -22.77
N LEU A 202 8.58 -4.05 -21.66
CA LEU A 202 8.72 -4.67 -20.34
C LEU A 202 7.98 -6.00 -20.22
N MET A 203 6.84 -6.13 -20.91
CA MET A 203 6.11 -7.39 -20.98
C MET A 203 6.86 -8.45 -21.82
N GLN A 204 7.49 -8.06 -22.93
CA GLN A 204 8.20 -8.99 -23.81
C GLN A 204 9.55 -9.45 -23.23
N GLU A 205 10.27 -8.56 -22.55
CA GLU A 205 11.61 -8.85 -22.03
C GLU A 205 11.58 -9.47 -20.61
N PHE A 206 10.58 -9.10 -19.79
CA PHE A 206 10.58 -9.45 -18.37
C PHE A 206 9.26 -10.04 -17.86
N ASP A 207 8.23 -10.16 -18.70
CA ASP A 207 6.87 -10.57 -18.30
C ASP A 207 6.26 -9.67 -17.19
N ILE A 208 6.60 -8.37 -17.19
CA ILE A 208 6.20 -7.42 -16.15
C ILE A 208 5.16 -6.41 -16.67
N GLU A 209 4.02 -6.35 -15.99
CA GLU A 209 3.03 -5.28 -16.17
C GLU A 209 3.33 -4.11 -15.22
N VAL A 210 3.51 -2.90 -15.77
CA VAL A 210 3.87 -1.70 -14.98
C VAL A 210 2.69 -0.79 -14.74
N ALA A 211 2.43 -0.49 -13.48
CA ALA A 211 1.46 0.50 -13.03
C ALA A 211 2.14 1.77 -12.47
N THR A 212 1.47 2.92 -12.62
CA THR A 212 1.94 4.19 -12.05
C THR A 212 1.10 4.58 -10.85
N CYS A 213 1.76 4.96 -9.75
CA CYS A 213 1.11 5.51 -8.56
C CYS A 213 1.50 6.99 -8.38
N GLU A 214 0.57 7.90 -8.73
CA GLU A 214 0.78 9.36 -8.69
C GLU A 214 -0.07 10.06 -7.63
N GLY A 215 -0.89 9.30 -6.90
CA GLY A 215 -1.78 9.86 -5.89
C GLY A 215 -1.01 10.66 -4.84
N LYS A 216 -1.60 11.79 -4.45
CA LYS A 216 -1.11 12.68 -3.39
C LYS A 216 -2.21 12.82 -2.35
N PHE A 217 -1.81 13.13 -1.15
CA PHE A 217 -2.71 13.44 -0.04
C PHE A 217 -2.23 14.67 0.72
N ASN A 218 -3.17 15.34 1.37
CA ASN A 218 -2.87 16.43 2.27
C ASN A 218 -2.79 15.92 3.71
N TYR A 219 -1.96 16.53 4.51
CA TYR A 219 -1.86 16.29 5.95
C TYR A 219 -1.64 17.61 6.68
N ASP A 220 -2.11 17.68 7.93
CA ASP A 220 -1.91 18.86 8.78
C ASP A 220 -0.50 18.83 9.36
N LYS A 221 0.24 19.90 9.19
CA LYS A 221 1.53 20.10 9.84
C LYS A 221 1.35 20.63 11.25
N ALA A 222 2.40 20.52 12.06
CA ALA A 222 2.39 21.01 13.43
C ALA A 222 2.15 22.52 13.58
N ASP A 223 2.44 23.29 12.53
CA ASP A 223 2.19 24.74 12.43
C ASP A 223 0.77 25.10 11.97
N GLY A 224 -0.09 24.10 11.77
CA GLY A 224 -1.47 24.28 11.29
C GLY A 224 -1.60 24.51 9.79
N THR A 225 -0.50 24.49 9.03
CA THR A 225 -0.55 24.58 7.57
C THR A 225 -0.72 23.20 6.92
N LEU A 226 -1.29 23.17 5.71
CA LEU A 226 -1.43 21.94 4.96
C LEU A 226 -0.10 21.52 4.30
N GLY A 227 0.31 20.28 4.53
CA GLY A 227 1.36 19.63 3.81
C GLY A 227 0.80 18.75 2.69
N VAL A 228 1.59 18.51 1.66
CA VAL A 228 1.26 17.58 0.58
C VAL A 228 2.31 16.48 0.55
N SER A 229 1.88 15.23 0.48
CA SER A 229 2.75 14.08 0.33
C SER A 229 2.22 13.11 -0.73
N ARG A 230 3.02 12.12 -1.12
CA ARG A 230 2.65 11.09 -2.08
C ARG A 230 2.35 9.78 -1.36
N TYR A 231 1.42 8.97 -1.88
CA TYR A 231 1.21 7.61 -1.38
C TYR A 231 2.41 6.71 -1.63
N PHE A 232 3.06 6.88 -2.78
CA PHE A 232 4.23 6.12 -3.21
C PHE A 232 5.42 7.05 -3.46
N LYS A 233 6.63 6.66 -3.05
CA LYS A 233 7.84 7.47 -3.23
C LYS A 233 8.19 7.66 -4.70
N GLU A 234 8.59 8.88 -5.08
CA GLU A 234 8.76 9.27 -6.48
C GLU A 234 9.95 8.58 -7.18
N ASN A 235 11.05 8.32 -6.46
CA ASN A 235 12.28 7.77 -7.03
C ASN A 235 12.45 6.28 -6.71
N VAL A 236 11.33 5.55 -6.66
CA VAL A 236 11.32 4.12 -6.35
C VAL A 236 10.70 3.36 -7.52
N PHE A 237 11.29 2.23 -7.85
CA PHE A 237 10.75 1.23 -8.77
C PHE A 237 10.62 -0.09 -8.02
N THR A 238 9.41 -0.59 -7.86
CA THR A 238 9.15 -1.78 -7.07
C THR A 238 8.58 -2.87 -7.93
N LEU A 239 9.21 -4.05 -7.88
CA LEU A 239 8.69 -5.29 -8.46
C LEU A 239 8.00 -6.11 -7.37
N TYR A 240 6.93 -6.80 -7.72
CA TYR A 240 6.26 -7.71 -6.80
C TYR A 240 5.60 -8.91 -7.49
N ALA A 241 5.56 -10.02 -6.74
CA ALA A 241 4.92 -11.26 -7.16
C ALA A 241 3.41 -11.18 -6.85
N ALA A 242 2.64 -10.67 -7.83
CA ALA A 242 1.19 -10.56 -7.67
C ALA A 242 0.50 -11.92 -7.73
N GLU A 243 -0.64 -12.05 -7.03
CA GLU A 243 -1.58 -13.15 -7.19
C GLU A 243 -2.31 -13.05 -8.54
N ALA A 244 -3.08 -14.07 -8.89
CA ALA A 244 -3.82 -14.12 -10.14
C ALA A 244 -4.82 -12.96 -10.33
N ASP A 245 -5.33 -12.39 -9.23
CA ASP A 245 -6.19 -11.20 -9.20
C ASP A 245 -5.40 -9.87 -9.26
N GLY A 246 -4.07 -9.93 -9.33
CA GLY A 246 -3.17 -8.78 -9.34
C GLY A 246 -2.86 -8.20 -7.97
N SER A 247 -3.37 -8.78 -6.89
CA SER A 247 -3.06 -8.34 -5.53
C SER A 247 -1.69 -8.82 -5.07
N PHE A 248 -1.03 -8.03 -4.20
CA PHE A 248 0.22 -8.41 -3.54
C PHE A 248 0.00 -8.80 -2.08
N GLY A 249 -1.08 -8.33 -1.49
CA GLY A 249 -1.39 -8.53 -0.09
C GLY A 249 -2.83 -8.18 0.20
N ALA A 250 -3.17 -8.22 1.47
CA ALA A 250 -4.53 -7.97 1.95
C ALA A 250 -4.58 -6.86 3.00
N GLY A 251 -5.76 -6.33 3.25
CA GLY A 251 -6.03 -5.45 4.38
C GLY A 251 -6.79 -6.19 5.46
N LEU A 252 -6.24 -6.27 6.66
CA LEU A 252 -6.92 -6.86 7.80
C LEU A 252 -7.63 -5.78 8.60
N TRP A 253 -8.95 -5.82 8.57
CA TRP A 253 -9.80 -4.95 9.38
C TRP A 253 -10.18 -5.63 10.68
N GLY A 254 -10.59 -4.84 11.67
CA GLY A 254 -11.12 -5.33 12.94
C GLY A 254 -12.25 -4.45 13.45
N PRO A 255 -13.04 -4.95 14.40
CA PRO A 255 -14.06 -4.16 15.07
C PRO A 255 -13.41 -3.00 15.81
N THR A 256 -14.00 -1.83 15.71
CA THR A 256 -13.50 -0.65 16.42
C THR A 256 -14.00 -0.66 17.87
N PRO A 257 -13.27 -0.04 18.82
CA PRO A 257 -13.76 0.11 20.20
C PRO A 257 -15.09 0.84 20.27
N ASP A 258 -15.35 1.68 19.27
CA ASP A 258 -16.54 2.51 19.20
C ASP A 258 -17.82 1.69 18.94
N GLU A 259 -17.71 0.55 18.25
CA GLU A 259 -18.87 -0.31 17.92
C GLU A 259 -19.65 -0.81 19.15
N ASN A 260 -18.97 -0.95 20.28
CA ASN A 260 -19.55 -1.45 21.53
C ASN A 260 -19.69 -0.40 22.61
N ALA A 261 -19.18 0.84 22.38
CA ALA A 261 -19.20 1.90 23.36
C ALA A 261 -20.44 2.80 23.20
N TYR A 262 -21.13 3.03 24.31
CA TYR A 262 -22.13 4.10 24.46
C TYR A 262 -23.30 4.11 23.46
N LYS A 263 -23.76 2.94 22.97
CA LYS A 263 -24.88 2.82 22.01
C LYS A 263 -26.16 3.58 22.42
N ALA A 264 -26.34 3.86 23.70
CA ALA A 264 -27.51 4.57 24.18
C ALA A 264 -27.48 6.10 23.91
N PHE A 265 -26.30 6.68 23.61
CA PHE A 265 -26.14 8.15 23.52
C PHE A 265 -25.51 8.55 22.17
N ILE A 266 -25.17 7.62 21.30
CA ILE A 266 -24.44 7.85 20.06
C ILE A 266 -25.14 7.13 18.95
N GLU A 267 -25.52 7.85 17.90
CA GLU A 267 -25.95 7.24 16.64
C GLU A 267 -24.74 6.64 15.94
N GLN A 268 -24.84 5.37 15.58
CA GLN A 268 -23.77 4.63 14.92
C GLN A 268 -24.24 3.95 13.64
N GLU A 269 -23.44 4.08 12.61
CA GLU A 269 -23.58 3.36 11.34
C GLU A 269 -22.26 2.70 10.99
N ASN A 270 -22.30 1.41 10.67
CA ASN A 270 -21.16 0.68 10.13
C ASN A 270 -21.23 0.65 8.61
N ARG A 271 -20.31 1.35 7.95
CA ARG A 271 -20.12 1.30 6.51
C ARG A 271 -18.87 0.49 6.20
N SER A 272 -19.05 -0.69 5.60
CA SER A 272 -17.95 -1.63 5.36
C SER A 272 -17.23 -1.96 6.67
N PHE A 273 -16.01 -1.49 6.85
CA PHE A 273 -15.17 -1.74 8.04
C PHE A 273 -14.93 -0.46 8.86
N VAL A 274 -15.68 0.60 8.58
CA VAL A 274 -15.54 1.91 9.26
C VAL A 274 -16.80 2.18 10.05
N THR A 275 -16.62 2.50 11.32
CA THR A 275 -17.70 2.92 12.22
C THR A 275 -17.84 4.43 12.16
N LEU A 276 -19.00 4.91 11.75
CA LEU A 276 -19.39 6.31 11.85
C LEU A 276 -20.17 6.50 13.15
N SER A 277 -19.84 7.52 13.91
CA SER A 277 -20.51 7.87 15.17
C SER A 277 -20.89 9.33 15.17
N MET A 278 -22.09 9.65 15.60
CA MET A 278 -22.61 11.02 15.72
C MET A 278 -23.17 11.24 17.12
N TRP A 279 -22.84 12.39 17.73
CA TRP A 279 -23.35 12.79 19.05
C TRP A 279 -23.34 14.31 19.20
N ALA A 280 -24.20 14.83 20.08
CA ALA A 280 -24.23 16.23 20.42
C ALA A 280 -23.60 16.45 21.79
N THR A 281 -22.97 17.61 21.99
CA THR A 281 -22.49 18.11 23.29
C THR A 281 -23.30 19.33 23.70
N PRO A 282 -23.68 19.48 25.02
CA PRO A 282 -24.48 20.60 25.47
C PRO A 282 -23.65 21.88 25.78
N ASP A 283 -22.33 21.74 26.01
CA ASP A 283 -21.47 22.89 26.35
C ASP A 283 -20.02 22.61 25.88
N PRO A 284 -19.50 23.36 24.89
CA PRO A 284 -20.27 24.18 23.94
C PRO A 284 -21.24 23.34 23.11
N VAL A 285 -22.34 23.93 22.69
CA VAL A 285 -23.29 23.24 21.82
C VAL A 285 -22.63 22.91 20.49
N ALA A 286 -22.50 21.64 20.19
CA ALA A 286 -21.88 21.18 18.92
C ALA A 286 -22.37 19.77 18.60
N THR A 287 -22.54 19.50 17.32
CA THR A 287 -22.72 18.14 16.79
C THR A 287 -21.41 17.61 16.27
N TRP A 288 -21.00 16.47 16.77
CA TRP A 288 -19.77 15.80 16.40
C TRP A 288 -20.05 14.62 15.51
N THR A 289 -19.29 14.52 14.43
CA THR A 289 -19.24 13.33 13.57
C THR A 289 -17.84 12.74 13.62
N LYS A 290 -17.73 11.44 13.81
CA LYS A 290 -16.46 10.71 13.89
C LYS A 290 -16.50 9.49 13.01
N ALA A 291 -15.41 9.24 12.27
CA ALA A 291 -15.13 8.00 11.61
C ALA A 291 -13.98 7.27 12.30
N SER A 292 -14.10 5.97 12.48
CA SER A 292 -13.06 5.12 13.03
C SER A 292 -12.96 3.80 12.30
N GLY A 293 -11.73 3.31 12.10
CA GLY A 293 -11.42 2.03 11.50
C GLY A 293 -10.20 1.40 12.18
N LEU A 294 -10.20 0.10 12.34
CA LEU A 294 -9.07 -0.66 12.87
C LEU A 294 -8.47 -1.47 11.74
N PHE A 295 -7.27 -1.12 11.30
CA PHE A 295 -6.69 -1.63 10.04
C PHE A 295 -5.19 -1.91 10.15
N ILE A 296 -4.73 -2.94 9.42
CA ILE A 296 -3.34 -3.15 9.07
C ILE A 296 -3.23 -3.79 7.68
N PRO A 297 -2.33 -3.30 6.81
CA PRO A 297 -1.99 -4.00 5.59
C PRO A 297 -1.09 -5.21 5.88
N VAL A 298 -1.25 -6.28 5.10
CA VAL A 298 -0.46 -7.52 5.18
C VAL A 298 0.13 -7.83 3.81
N ALA A 299 1.40 -8.17 3.80
CA ALA A 299 2.15 -8.56 2.61
C ALA A 299 2.76 -9.96 2.83
N SER A 300 2.05 -11.02 2.46
CA SER A 300 2.45 -12.40 2.72
C SER A 300 3.70 -12.86 1.97
N LYS A 301 3.97 -12.25 0.82
CA LYS A 301 5.12 -12.54 -0.05
C LYS A 301 6.26 -11.52 0.08
N SER A 302 6.27 -10.69 1.12
CA SER A 302 7.28 -9.63 1.30
C SER A 302 8.71 -10.15 1.45
N ASN A 303 8.88 -11.40 1.90
CA ASN A 303 10.15 -12.05 2.18
C ASN A 303 10.88 -12.58 0.93
N GLY A 304 10.84 -11.86 -0.17
CA GLY A 304 11.51 -12.19 -1.43
C GLY A 304 10.66 -11.98 -2.67
N GLY A 305 9.33 -11.87 -2.53
CA GLY A 305 8.42 -11.51 -3.61
C GLY A 305 8.12 -10.02 -3.72
N LEU A 306 8.82 -9.17 -2.96
CA LEU A 306 8.81 -7.71 -3.04
C LEU A 306 10.25 -7.22 -3.19
N ILE A 307 10.58 -6.70 -4.37
CA ILE A 307 11.91 -6.16 -4.67
C ILE A 307 11.80 -4.65 -4.84
N ILE A 308 12.56 -3.91 -4.05
CA ILE A 308 12.49 -2.46 -4.01
C ILE A 308 13.76 -1.87 -4.59
N GLY A 309 13.64 -1.26 -5.76
CA GLY A 309 14.72 -0.53 -6.40
C GLY A 309 14.69 0.95 -6.00
N THR A 310 15.79 1.43 -5.46
CA THR A 310 15.98 2.85 -5.14
C THR A 310 17.31 3.32 -5.70
N LYS A 311 17.41 4.59 -6.09
CA LYS A 311 18.73 5.18 -6.37
C LYS A 311 19.54 5.18 -5.08
N GLY A 312 20.73 4.59 -5.08
CA GLY A 312 21.71 4.70 -4.01
C GLY A 312 21.97 6.17 -3.68
N GLU A 313 22.08 6.49 -2.39
CA GLU A 313 22.42 7.83 -1.91
C GLU A 313 23.84 8.22 -2.29
#